data_bd6ccb4adfb5aeed9b0b7b45bf10bdf6
#
_entry.id   bd6ccb4adfb5aeed9b0b7b45bf10bdf6
#
_cell.length_a   1.000
_cell.length_b   1.000
_cell.length_c   1.000
_cell.angle_alpha   90.00
_cell.angle_beta   90.00
_cell.angle_gamma   90.00
#
_symmetry.space_group_name_H-M   'P 1'
#
loop_
_entity.id
_entity.type
_entity.pdbx_description
1 polymer ?
#
loop_
_entity_poly.entity_id
_entity_poly.type
_entity_poly.pdbx_seq_one_letter_code
_entity_poly.pdbx_strand_id
1 'polypeptide(L)'
;MKQFKNLLFISTLLLCWMLVSCKTTARIPAGWSLVWEENFNQRKDFDSQVWSKIPRGKSDWNNYMTDFDSCYAMRKGKLVLRGIVNQTLPNDTAPYLTGGVYTKGKKAFSDGRIEICARLNAAKGAWPAIWMLPENAKWPSGGEIDVMERLNDDSIAYQTVHSHYTYTLGIKNHPKSHSTGVIHPDRYN
;
A
#
# COMPACT_ATOMS: atom_id res chain seq x y z
N MET A 1 25.61 68.10 22.79
CA MET A 1 24.38 67.24 22.74
C MET A 1 24.56 66.24 21.62
N LYS A 2 24.89 64.99 21.92
CA LYS A 2 25.06 63.92 20.94
C LYS A 2 23.81 62.96 21.07
N GLN A 3 23.05 62.86 20.00
CA GLN A 3 21.93 61.93 19.94
C GLN A 3 22.46 60.51 19.59
N PHE A 4 22.16 59.52 20.46
CA PHE A 4 22.37 58.10 20.17
C PHE A 4 21.15 57.58 19.41
N LYS A 5 21.35 57.12 18.18
CA LYS A 5 20.34 56.37 17.43
C LYS A 5 20.47 54.89 17.81
N ASN A 6 19.48 54.35 18.48
CA ASN A 6 19.38 52.93 18.73
C ASN A 6 18.94 52.20 17.45
N LEU A 7 19.85 51.41 16.91
CA LEU A 7 19.56 50.49 15.80
C LEU A 7 19.05 49.17 16.37
N LEU A 8 17.75 48.96 16.22
CA LEU A 8 17.10 47.71 16.62
C LEU A 8 17.36 46.64 15.54
N PHE A 9 18.25 45.69 15.80
CA PHE A 9 18.43 44.53 14.97
C PHE A 9 17.31 43.53 15.25
N ILE A 10 16.32 43.45 14.35
CA ILE A 10 15.32 42.38 14.37
C ILE A 10 15.94 41.16 13.67
N SER A 11 16.41 40.22 14.47
CA SER A 11 16.83 38.90 14.01
C SER A 11 15.60 38.06 13.69
N THR A 12 15.19 37.99 12.42
CA THR A 12 14.19 37.05 11.93
C THR A 12 14.79 35.66 11.87
N LEU A 13 14.52 34.87 12.90
CA LEU A 13 14.80 33.43 12.89
C LEU A 13 13.85 32.77 11.89
N LEU A 14 14.33 32.54 10.67
CA LEU A 14 13.63 31.67 9.72
C LEU A 14 13.71 30.23 10.24
N LEU A 15 12.65 29.79 10.92
CA LEU A 15 12.45 28.39 11.28
C LEU A 15 12.14 27.63 9.99
N CYS A 16 13.17 27.08 9.37
CA CYS A 16 13.04 26.21 8.20
C CYS A 16 12.42 24.89 8.69
N TRP A 17 11.11 24.77 8.61
CA TRP A 17 10.41 23.50 8.78
C TRP A 17 10.81 22.62 7.60
N MET A 18 11.84 21.80 7.78
CA MET A 18 12.10 20.69 6.87
C MET A 18 10.91 19.75 6.94
N LEU A 19 10.01 19.89 5.98
CA LEU A 19 9.06 18.84 5.64
C LEU A 19 9.91 17.65 5.21
N VAL A 20 10.13 16.71 6.12
CA VAL A 20 10.66 15.40 5.79
C VAL A 20 9.58 14.71 4.97
N SER A 21 9.55 15.06 3.68
CA SER A 21 8.91 14.24 2.69
C SER A 21 9.64 12.90 2.73
N CYS A 22 8.90 11.81 2.87
CA CYS A 22 9.44 10.46 2.70
C CYS A 22 9.87 10.28 1.22
N LYS A 23 10.91 11.00 0.83
CA LYS A 23 11.75 10.66 -0.31
C LYS A 23 12.77 9.68 0.24
N THR A 24 12.33 8.48 0.49
CA THR A 24 13.27 7.37 0.60
C THR A 24 13.82 7.17 -0.82
N THR A 25 14.90 7.86 -1.15
CA THR A 25 15.83 7.32 -2.14
C THR A 25 16.37 6.07 -1.46
N ALA A 26 15.67 4.96 -1.61
CA ALA A 26 16.14 3.69 -1.15
C ALA A 26 17.52 3.51 -1.78
N ARG A 27 18.55 3.45 -0.94
CA ARG A 27 19.92 3.26 -1.44
C ARG A 27 19.95 1.88 -2.05
N ILE A 28 20.01 1.81 -3.36
CA ILE A 28 20.06 0.55 -4.08
C ILE A 28 21.30 -0.21 -3.56
N PRO A 29 21.16 -1.41 -2.97
CA PRO A 29 22.30 -2.16 -2.45
C PRO A 29 23.29 -2.49 -3.57
N ALA A 30 24.55 -2.65 -3.20
CA ALA A 30 25.58 -3.07 -4.16
C ALA A 30 25.18 -4.40 -4.84
N GLY A 31 25.32 -4.46 -6.14
CA GLY A 31 24.94 -5.64 -6.94
C GLY A 31 23.48 -5.69 -7.39
N TRP A 32 22.67 -4.71 -7.01
CA TRP A 32 21.28 -4.56 -7.47
C TRP A 32 21.12 -3.41 -8.44
N SER A 33 20.13 -3.48 -9.30
CA SER A 33 19.72 -2.37 -10.17
C SER A 33 18.22 -2.12 -10.01
N LEU A 34 17.82 -0.85 -10.05
CA LEU A 34 16.40 -0.49 -10.02
C LEU A 34 15.76 -0.84 -11.37
N VAL A 35 14.79 -1.73 -11.35
CA VAL A 35 14.05 -2.16 -12.53
C VAL A 35 12.80 -1.33 -12.74
N TRP A 36 12.14 -0.93 -11.63
CA TRP A 36 10.91 -0.17 -11.67
C TRP A 36 10.68 0.53 -10.33
N GLU A 37 10.06 1.71 -10.41
CA GLU A 37 9.63 2.49 -9.27
C GLU A 37 8.26 3.12 -9.54
N GLU A 38 7.38 3.11 -8.56
CA GLU A 38 6.12 3.84 -8.57
C GLU A 38 6.03 4.78 -7.38
N ASN A 39 5.95 6.06 -7.66
CA ASN A 39 5.92 7.11 -6.64
C ASN A 39 4.56 7.80 -6.51
N PHE A 40 3.58 7.39 -7.31
CA PHE A 40 2.24 7.98 -7.35
C PHE A 40 2.23 9.51 -7.43
N ASN A 41 3.15 10.08 -8.22
CA ASN A 41 3.32 11.54 -8.36
C ASN A 41 2.31 12.19 -9.31
N GLN A 42 1.46 11.40 -9.94
CA GLN A 42 0.39 11.88 -10.81
C GLN A 42 -0.59 12.75 -10.01
N ARG A 43 -1.10 13.81 -10.62
CA ARG A 43 -1.86 14.85 -9.89
C ARG A 43 -3.33 14.49 -9.67
N LYS A 44 -3.93 13.69 -10.55
CA LYS A 44 -5.37 13.38 -10.51
C LYS A 44 -5.66 11.93 -10.20
N ASP A 45 -4.95 11.00 -10.85
CA ASP A 45 -5.20 9.56 -10.74
C ASP A 45 -3.86 8.80 -10.87
N PHE A 46 -3.87 7.51 -10.59
CA PHE A 46 -2.75 6.62 -10.84
C PHE A 46 -2.61 6.32 -12.35
N ASP A 47 -1.43 5.90 -12.76
CA ASP A 47 -1.14 5.59 -14.16
C ASP A 47 -1.96 4.37 -14.63
N SER A 48 -2.92 4.62 -15.50
CA SER A 48 -3.79 3.58 -16.07
C SER A 48 -3.06 2.61 -17.00
N GLN A 49 -1.85 2.90 -17.44
CA GLN A 49 -1.03 1.95 -18.20
C GLN A 49 -0.41 0.89 -17.28
N VAL A 50 -0.28 1.18 -15.99
CA VAL A 50 0.30 0.27 -14.97
C VAL A 50 -0.78 -0.32 -14.08
N TRP A 51 -1.73 0.48 -13.65
CA TRP A 51 -2.70 0.11 -12.63
C TRP A 51 -4.13 0.02 -13.17
N SER A 52 -4.91 -0.89 -12.60
CA SER A 52 -6.37 -0.94 -12.74
C SER A 52 -7.01 -1.02 -11.38
N LYS A 53 -8.22 -0.50 -11.23
CA LYS A 53 -9.07 -0.77 -10.07
C LYS A 53 -9.48 -2.25 -10.05
N ILE A 54 -9.46 -2.87 -8.90
CA ILE A 54 -9.90 -4.27 -8.74
C ILE A 54 -11.43 -4.31 -8.82
N PRO A 55 -12.01 -5.11 -9.71
CA PRO A 55 -13.45 -5.25 -9.81
C PRO A 55 -14.02 -6.03 -8.62
N ARG A 56 -15.29 -5.81 -8.33
CA ARG A 56 -16.02 -6.62 -7.35
C ARG A 56 -16.07 -8.08 -7.78
N GLY A 57 -15.83 -8.96 -6.83
CA GLY A 57 -15.92 -10.41 -6.99
C GLY A 57 -16.88 -11.05 -6.00
N LYS A 58 -16.75 -12.36 -5.83
CA LYS A 58 -17.58 -13.17 -4.93
C LYS A 58 -16.83 -13.69 -3.72
N SER A 59 -15.51 -13.52 -3.68
CA SER A 59 -14.67 -13.93 -2.56
C SER A 59 -14.74 -12.89 -1.43
N ASP A 60 -14.47 -13.31 -0.22
CA ASP A 60 -14.46 -12.46 0.98
C ASP A 60 -13.53 -11.25 0.86
N TRP A 61 -12.38 -11.40 0.22
CA TRP A 61 -11.42 -10.32 0.01
C TRP A 61 -11.86 -9.28 -1.03
N ASN A 62 -12.78 -9.60 -1.97
CA ASN A 62 -13.16 -8.68 -3.06
C ASN A 62 -14.66 -8.43 -3.22
N ASN A 63 -15.51 -8.97 -2.34
CA ASN A 63 -16.97 -8.81 -2.42
C ASN A 63 -17.44 -7.38 -2.14
N TYR A 64 -16.58 -6.53 -1.59
CA TYR A 64 -16.84 -5.11 -1.35
C TYR A 64 -16.00 -4.18 -2.24
N MET A 65 -15.20 -4.71 -3.16
CA MET A 65 -14.44 -3.90 -4.11
C MET A 65 -15.36 -3.08 -5.00
N THR A 66 -14.93 -1.88 -5.33
CA THR A 66 -15.69 -0.94 -6.16
C THR A 66 -14.75 -0.08 -6.98
N ASP A 67 -15.24 0.47 -8.07
CA ASP A 67 -14.56 1.52 -8.85
C ASP A 67 -14.94 2.94 -8.39
N PHE A 68 -15.79 3.07 -7.38
CA PHE A 68 -16.27 4.34 -6.84
C PHE A 68 -15.13 5.23 -6.36
N ASP A 69 -15.02 6.41 -6.94
CA ASP A 69 -13.87 7.32 -6.74
C ASP A 69 -13.60 7.71 -5.29
N SER A 70 -14.62 7.72 -4.43
CA SER A 70 -14.43 8.02 -3.00
C SER A 70 -13.53 7.01 -2.29
N CYS A 71 -13.36 5.79 -2.84
CA CYS A 71 -12.45 4.78 -2.31
C CYS A 71 -10.99 4.99 -2.73
N TYR A 72 -10.72 5.97 -3.61
CA TYR A 72 -9.40 6.23 -4.17
C TYR A 72 -9.02 7.71 -4.01
N ALA A 73 -7.76 8.00 -3.76
CA ALA A 73 -7.25 9.36 -3.85
C ALA A 73 -5.74 9.37 -4.11
N MET A 74 -5.31 10.37 -4.86
CA MET A 74 -3.90 10.72 -5.00
C MET A 74 -3.62 11.92 -4.08
N ARG A 75 -2.75 11.73 -3.09
CA ARG A 75 -2.44 12.78 -2.11
C ARG A 75 -0.94 12.88 -1.84
N LYS A 76 -0.35 14.00 -2.22
CA LYS A 76 1.07 14.31 -1.93
C LYS A 76 2.01 13.18 -2.35
N GLY A 77 1.87 12.67 -3.58
CA GLY A 77 2.70 11.59 -4.09
C GLY A 77 2.42 10.24 -3.42
N LYS A 78 1.19 9.95 -3.08
CA LYS A 78 0.77 8.69 -2.47
C LYS A 78 -0.60 8.28 -3.00
N LEU A 79 -0.76 7.00 -3.28
CA LEU A 79 -2.07 6.38 -3.47
C LEU A 79 -2.70 6.13 -2.10
N VAL A 80 -3.93 6.56 -1.95
CA VAL A 80 -4.75 6.30 -0.75
C VAL A 80 -5.92 5.43 -1.16
N LEU A 81 -5.96 4.22 -0.66
CA LEU A 81 -7.09 3.29 -0.77
C LEU A 81 -7.93 3.35 0.50
N ARG A 82 -9.24 3.29 0.37
CA ARG A 82 -10.16 3.43 1.50
C ARG A 82 -11.19 2.31 1.52
N GLY A 83 -11.54 1.90 2.74
CA GLY A 83 -12.81 1.26 3.04
C GLY A 83 -13.77 2.29 3.63
N ILE A 84 -14.98 2.36 3.13
CA ILE A 84 -16.02 3.29 3.58
C ILE A 84 -17.35 2.57 3.81
N VAL A 85 -18.18 3.08 4.71
CA VAL A 85 -19.57 2.65 4.82
C VAL A 85 -20.33 3.13 3.59
N ASN A 86 -21.11 2.26 2.98
CA ASN A 86 -21.91 2.62 1.82
C ASN A 86 -23.15 3.42 2.21
N GLN A 87 -23.07 4.73 2.11
CA GLN A 87 -24.20 5.65 2.33
C GLN A 87 -24.55 6.44 1.07
N THR A 88 -23.79 6.27 -0.02
CA THR A 88 -23.79 7.15 -1.19
C THR A 88 -24.15 6.48 -2.49
N LEU A 89 -24.13 5.16 -2.57
CA LEU A 89 -24.51 4.41 -3.77
C LEU A 89 -25.84 3.69 -3.54
N PRO A 90 -26.99 4.32 -3.79
CA PRO A 90 -28.31 3.79 -3.43
C PRO A 90 -28.67 2.49 -4.18
N ASN A 91 -28.06 2.25 -5.33
CA ASN A 91 -28.27 1.03 -6.12
C ASN A 91 -27.27 -0.10 -5.80
N ASP A 92 -26.36 0.11 -4.86
CA ASP A 92 -25.39 -0.89 -4.41
C ASP A 92 -25.75 -1.34 -3.00
N THR A 93 -26.16 -2.59 -2.86
CA THR A 93 -26.62 -3.17 -1.58
C THR A 93 -25.48 -3.57 -0.65
N ALA A 94 -24.22 -3.48 -1.08
CA ALA A 94 -23.08 -3.78 -0.23
C ALA A 94 -22.99 -2.79 0.94
N PRO A 95 -22.84 -3.24 2.20
CA PRO A 95 -22.80 -2.35 3.36
C PRO A 95 -21.50 -1.53 3.43
N TYR A 96 -20.46 -2.01 2.78
CA TYR A 96 -19.14 -1.37 2.70
C TYR A 96 -18.66 -1.31 1.27
N LEU A 97 -17.82 -0.34 0.98
CA LEU A 97 -17.13 -0.18 -0.30
C LEU A 97 -15.63 -0.10 -0.04
N THR A 98 -14.82 -0.85 -0.78
CA THR A 98 -13.37 -0.88 -0.60
C THR A 98 -12.65 -0.63 -1.92
N GLY A 99 -11.56 0.15 -1.86
CA GLY A 99 -10.68 0.40 -2.99
C GLY A 99 -9.50 -0.57 -3.03
N GLY A 100 -9.18 -1.05 -4.21
CA GLY A 100 -7.99 -1.84 -4.49
C GLY A 100 -7.49 -1.61 -5.90
N VAL A 101 -6.17 -1.72 -6.10
CA VAL A 101 -5.53 -1.60 -7.42
C VAL A 101 -4.63 -2.80 -7.67
N TYR A 102 -4.43 -3.14 -8.94
CA TYR A 102 -3.56 -4.23 -9.35
C TYR A 102 -2.91 -3.93 -10.72
N THR A 103 -1.83 -4.62 -11.01
CA THR A 103 -1.09 -4.50 -12.28
C THR A 103 -1.41 -5.63 -13.26
N LYS A 104 -2.46 -6.41 -13.01
CA LYS A 104 -2.84 -7.58 -13.82
C LYS A 104 -2.96 -7.25 -15.31
N GLY A 105 -2.26 -8.02 -16.15
CA GLY A 105 -2.23 -7.86 -17.61
C GLY A 105 -1.49 -6.60 -18.08
N LYS A 106 -0.79 -5.90 -17.19
CA LYS A 106 -0.07 -4.66 -17.51
C LYS A 106 1.39 -4.72 -17.10
N LYS A 107 1.69 -5.18 -15.88
CA LYS A 107 3.04 -5.27 -15.39
C LYS A 107 3.20 -6.47 -14.45
N ALA A 108 4.16 -7.31 -14.75
CA ALA A 108 4.55 -8.47 -13.95
C ALA A 108 6.05 -8.41 -13.62
N PHE A 109 6.44 -9.11 -12.58
CA PHE A 109 7.83 -9.21 -12.11
C PHE A 109 8.17 -10.67 -11.89
N SER A 110 9.41 -11.04 -12.21
CA SER A 110 10.02 -12.31 -11.83
C SER A 110 11.32 -12.01 -11.12
N ASP A 111 11.62 -12.72 -10.08
CA ASP A 111 12.84 -12.60 -9.28
C ASP A 111 13.19 -11.16 -8.86
N GLY A 112 13.71 -10.99 -7.70
CA GLY A 112 14.18 -9.68 -7.28
C GLY A 112 13.79 -9.32 -5.85
N ARG A 113 14.00 -8.04 -5.53
CA ARG A 113 13.66 -7.43 -4.27
C ARG A 113 12.56 -6.40 -4.49
N ILE A 114 11.50 -6.49 -3.71
CA ILE A 114 10.39 -5.54 -3.70
C ILE A 114 10.43 -4.78 -2.37
N GLU A 115 10.42 -3.47 -2.45
CA GLU A 115 10.34 -2.58 -1.29
C GLU A 115 9.09 -1.72 -1.42
N ILE A 116 8.29 -1.66 -0.37
CA ILE A 116 7.03 -0.93 -0.36
C ILE A 116 6.98 -0.07 0.90
N CYS A 117 6.81 1.23 0.72
CA CYS A 117 6.60 2.16 1.82
C CYS A 117 5.09 2.41 1.97
N ALA A 118 4.49 1.84 3.01
CA ALA A 118 3.05 1.92 3.24
C ALA A 118 2.70 2.35 4.66
N ARG A 119 1.61 3.09 4.79
CA ARG A 119 0.92 3.32 6.06
C ARG A 119 -0.34 2.48 6.09
N LEU A 120 -0.41 1.58 7.05
CA LEU A 120 -1.42 0.55 7.15
C LEU A 120 -2.43 0.90 8.24
N ASN A 121 -3.14 2.00 8.07
CA ASN A 121 -4.21 2.35 8.98
C ASN A 121 -5.42 1.45 8.70
N ALA A 122 -5.85 0.71 9.72
CA ALA A 122 -6.99 -0.20 9.61
C ALA A 122 -7.83 -0.14 10.89
N ALA A 123 -9.10 -0.43 10.73
CA ALA A 123 -10.06 -0.56 11.82
C ALA A 123 -10.47 -2.02 11.97
N LYS A 124 -11.16 -2.35 13.03
CA LYS A 124 -11.75 -3.67 13.24
C LYS A 124 -12.63 -4.06 12.05
N GLY A 125 -12.43 -5.25 11.51
CA GLY A 125 -13.09 -5.76 10.30
C GLY A 125 -12.38 -5.39 8.99
N ALA A 126 -11.35 -4.54 9.02
CA ALA A 126 -10.56 -4.24 7.81
C ALA A 126 -9.46 -5.28 7.57
N TRP A 127 -9.12 -5.44 6.30
CA TRP A 127 -8.09 -6.37 5.83
C TRP A 127 -7.25 -5.74 4.70
N PRO A 128 -6.43 -4.72 4.99
CA PRO A 128 -5.51 -4.19 4.00
C PRO A 128 -4.41 -5.19 3.71
N ALA A 129 -4.13 -5.39 2.42
CA ALA A 129 -3.15 -6.35 1.94
C ALA A 129 -2.32 -5.81 0.77
N ILE A 130 -1.08 -6.28 0.69
CA ILE A 130 -0.16 -6.12 -0.45
C ILE A 130 0.34 -7.50 -0.80
N TRP A 131 0.00 -7.98 -1.99
CA TRP A 131 0.16 -9.36 -2.36
C TRP A 131 0.39 -9.54 -3.87
N MET A 132 0.81 -10.72 -4.28
CA MET A 132 1.13 -11.06 -5.67
C MET A 132 0.53 -12.40 -6.05
N LEU A 133 -0.01 -12.45 -7.27
CA LEU A 133 -0.44 -13.68 -7.93
C LEU A 133 0.38 -13.95 -9.19
N PRO A 134 0.50 -15.21 -9.62
CA PRO A 134 1.11 -15.54 -10.88
C PRO A 134 0.26 -15.03 -12.04
N GLU A 135 0.91 -14.54 -13.09
CA GLU A 135 0.22 -14.01 -14.27
C GLU A 135 -0.50 -15.10 -15.06
N ASN A 136 0.13 -16.25 -15.23
CA ASN A 136 -0.30 -17.29 -16.16
C ASN A 136 -0.60 -18.65 -15.51
N ALA A 137 -0.79 -18.71 -14.20
CA ALA A 137 -1.10 -19.96 -13.50
C ALA A 137 -2.32 -19.83 -12.60
N LYS A 138 -3.01 -20.95 -12.35
CA LYS A 138 -4.20 -20.99 -11.51
C LYS A 138 -3.83 -21.08 -10.04
N TRP A 139 -4.57 -20.39 -9.21
CA TRP A 139 -4.52 -20.51 -7.75
C TRP A 139 -5.12 -21.84 -7.28
N PRO A 140 -4.59 -22.51 -6.26
CA PRO A 140 -3.37 -22.16 -5.51
C PRO A 140 -2.08 -22.76 -6.11
N SER A 141 -2.16 -23.54 -7.19
CA SER A 141 -1.00 -24.23 -7.76
C SER A 141 0.07 -23.30 -8.33
N GLY A 142 -0.35 -22.14 -8.82
CA GLY A 142 0.57 -21.10 -9.30
C GLY A 142 1.25 -20.31 -8.19
N GLY A 143 0.79 -20.48 -6.95
CA GLY A 143 1.29 -19.73 -5.81
C GLY A 143 0.59 -18.40 -5.57
N GLU A 144 0.84 -17.83 -4.39
CA GLU A 144 0.49 -16.48 -3.96
C GLU A 144 1.54 -16.05 -2.94
N ILE A 145 1.95 -14.81 -2.98
CA ILE A 145 2.89 -14.23 -2.03
C ILE A 145 2.21 -13.02 -1.39
N ASP A 146 1.85 -13.14 -0.12
CA ASP A 146 1.37 -12.04 0.68
C ASP A 146 2.56 -11.35 1.31
N VAL A 147 2.94 -10.23 0.70
CA VAL A 147 4.04 -9.41 1.21
C VAL A 147 3.66 -8.82 2.56
N MET A 148 2.41 -8.44 2.71
CA MET A 148 1.84 -7.91 3.94
C MET A 148 0.33 -8.04 3.93
N GLU A 149 -0.21 -8.59 5.00
CA GLU A 149 -1.63 -8.52 5.36
C GLU A 149 -1.75 -7.98 6.78
N ARG A 150 -2.68 -7.09 7.01
CA ARG A 150 -3.05 -6.66 8.35
C ARG A 150 -4.50 -7.04 8.62
N LEU A 151 -4.76 -7.75 9.69
CA LEU A 151 -6.12 -8.15 10.09
C LEU A 151 -6.61 -7.23 11.20
N ASN A 152 -7.77 -6.62 10.99
CA ASN A 152 -8.37 -5.72 11.96
C ASN A 152 -7.43 -4.57 12.33
N ASP A 153 -7.31 -4.32 13.63
CA ASP A 153 -6.45 -3.32 14.26
C ASP A 153 -5.16 -3.94 14.84
N ASP A 154 -4.78 -5.13 14.41
CA ASP A 154 -3.56 -5.81 14.86
C ASP A 154 -2.32 -4.92 14.69
N SER A 155 -1.36 -5.05 15.60
CA SER A 155 -0.07 -4.35 15.54
C SER A 155 1.01 -5.14 14.79
N ILE A 156 0.61 -6.20 14.10
CA ILE A 156 1.49 -7.05 13.30
C ILE A 156 0.98 -7.13 11.86
N ALA A 157 1.91 -7.33 10.94
CA ALA A 157 1.64 -7.78 9.59
C ALA A 157 1.87 -9.28 9.48
N TYR A 158 1.01 -9.94 8.76
CA TYR A 158 1.15 -11.33 8.38
C TYR A 158 1.79 -11.41 7.01
N GLN A 159 2.69 -12.36 6.82
CA GLN A 159 3.37 -12.64 5.57
C GLN A 159 3.18 -14.12 5.28
N THR A 160 2.61 -14.43 4.12
CA THR A 160 2.20 -15.79 3.81
C THR A 160 2.62 -16.19 2.39
N VAL A 161 2.91 -17.45 2.18
CA VAL A 161 3.05 -18.06 0.85
C VAL A 161 2.02 -19.16 0.73
N HIS A 162 1.06 -18.97 -0.17
CA HIS A 162 0.11 -19.99 -0.53
C HIS A 162 0.59 -20.74 -1.79
N SER A 163 0.39 -22.04 -1.79
CA SER A 163 0.69 -22.91 -2.92
C SER A 163 -0.17 -24.18 -2.84
N HIS A 164 -0.14 -24.98 -3.89
CA HIS A 164 -0.76 -26.32 -3.82
C HIS A 164 -0.22 -27.11 -2.62
N TYR A 165 1.07 -27.01 -2.36
CA TYR A 165 1.76 -27.71 -1.28
C TYR A 165 1.27 -27.26 0.11
N THR A 166 1.21 -25.94 0.34
CA THR A 166 0.81 -25.41 1.65
C THR A 166 -0.69 -25.34 1.85
N TYR A 167 -1.45 -25.03 0.80
CA TYR A 167 -2.88 -24.81 0.88
C TYR A 167 -3.67 -26.11 0.66
N THR A 168 -3.39 -26.86 -0.41
CA THR A 168 -4.17 -28.07 -0.76
C THR A 168 -3.72 -29.28 0.02
N LEU A 169 -2.40 -29.48 0.16
CA LEU A 169 -1.86 -30.64 0.89
C LEU A 169 -1.69 -30.39 2.38
N GLY A 170 -1.85 -29.16 2.85
CA GLY A 170 -1.78 -28.81 4.27
C GLY A 170 -0.38 -28.88 4.89
N ILE A 171 0.68 -28.90 4.09
CA ILE A 171 2.07 -29.02 4.56
C ILE A 171 2.63 -27.63 4.88
N LYS A 172 2.33 -27.11 6.06
CA LYS A 172 2.54 -25.69 6.41
C LYS A 172 3.94 -25.32 6.85
N ASN A 173 4.74 -26.25 7.30
CA ASN A 173 6.02 -25.96 7.93
C ASN A 173 7.25 -26.37 7.13
N HIS A 174 7.03 -26.85 5.90
CA HIS A 174 8.14 -27.32 5.08
C HIS A 174 7.89 -27.07 3.59
N PRO A 175 8.40 -26.00 3.00
CA PRO A 175 9.11 -24.87 3.61
C PRO A 175 8.20 -24.02 4.52
N LYS A 176 8.79 -23.19 5.38
CA LYS A 176 8.05 -22.26 6.25
C LYS A 176 7.19 -21.34 5.37
N SER A 177 5.87 -21.44 5.55
CA SER A 177 4.91 -20.78 4.67
C SER A 177 4.39 -19.43 5.21
N HIS A 178 4.72 -19.07 6.45
CA HIS A 178 4.29 -17.80 7.02
C HIS A 178 5.28 -17.22 8.01
N SER A 179 5.21 -15.91 8.17
CA SER A 179 5.89 -15.16 9.23
C SER A 179 5.04 -13.95 9.65
N THR A 180 5.50 -13.24 10.66
CA THR A 180 4.87 -11.99 11.11
C THR A 180 5.93 -10.94 11.35
N GLY A 181 5.54 -9.67 11.21
CA GLY A 181 6.37 -8.52 11.51
C GLY A 181 5.59 -7.46 12.28
N VAL A 182 6.26 -6.74 13.18
CA VAL A 182 5.64 -5.61 13.87
C VAL A 182 5.44 -4.45 12.90
N ILE A 183 4.27 -3.84 12.94
CA ILE A 183 3.95 -2.64 12.19
C ILE A 183 3.57 -1.48 13.10
N HIS A 184 3.76 -0.28 12.60
CA HIS A 184 3.36 0.95 13.25
C HIS A 184 2.20 1.56 12.45
N PRO A 185 0.93 1.46 12.91
CA PRO A 185 -0.23 1.84 12.11
C PRO A 185 -0.33 3.36 11.87
N ASP A 186 0.28 4.16 12.70
CA ASP A 186 0.25 5.63 12.67
C ASP A 186 1.32 6.27 11.79
N ARG A 187 2.30 5.49 11.32
CA ARG A 187 3.39 5.96 10.45
C ARG A 187 3.62 5.03 9.26
N TYR A 188 4.52 5.43 8.37
CA TYR A 188 4.97 4.59 7.27
C TYR A 188 5.91 3.50 7.78
N ASN A 189 5.77 2.30 7.22
CA ASN A 189 6.54 1.11 7.48
C ASN A 189 7.32 0.74 6.24
#